data_b87a4a3d249c44024eaa84550ae53ee0
#
_entry.id   b87a4a3d249c44024eaa84550ae53ee0
#
_cell.length_a   1.000
_cell.length_b   1.000
_cell.length_c   1.000
_cell.angle_alpha   90.00
_cell.angle_beta   90.00
_cell.angle_gamma   90.00
#
_symmetry.space_group_name_H-M   'P 1'
#
loop_
_entity.id
_entity.type
_entity.pdbx_description
1 polymer ?
#
loop_
_entity_poly.entity_id
_entity_poly.type
_entity_poly.pdbx_seq_one_letter_code
_entity_poly.pdbx_strand_id
1 'polypeptide(L)'
;MKFNQFFQYSFSILFLFGSHLIYSQETNLRSEFDFSEIDFANDTSVTLTGEWEFYWDTLLEPDDGSLNYSLEYLPEFWKNYGVNEYSATGYATFKTRVKLSRDRPILALQLGDIHNSYNLFVNDKLVRSVGIVTKSIEGSVPKWVPQFVVLDDTSEILEIT
;
A
#
# COMPACT_ATOMS: atom_id res chain seq x y z
N MET A 1 61.27 42.82 -47.91
CA MET A 1 59.82 42.42 -48.02
C MET A 1 59.61 41.26 -47.10
N LYS A 2 59.06 41.47 -45.89
CA LYS A 2 58.87 40.41 -44.88
C LYS A 2 57.40 40.05 -44.88
N PHE A 3 57.08 38.74 -45.14
CA PHE A 3 55.77 38.16 -45.03
C PHE A 3 55.57 37.67 -43.60
N ASN A 4 54.62 38.30 -42.91
CA ASN A 4 54.13 37.80 -41.59
C ASN A 4 53.05 36.76 -41.87
N GLN A 5 53.29 35.50 -41.45
CA GLN A 5 52.25 34.51 -41.38
C GLN A 5 51.55 34.57 -40.03
N PHE A 6 50.25 34.93 -40.04
CA PHE A 6 49.38 34.79 -38.89
C PHE A 6 48.91 33.37 -38.77
N PHE A 7 49.31 32.69 -37.69
CA PHE A 7 48.76 31.39 -37.31
C PHE A 7 47.44 31.64 -36.59
N GLN A 8 46.34 31.20 -37.20
CA GLN A 8 45.00 31.27 -36.64
C GLN A 8 44.75 29.92 -35.96
N TYR A 9 44.78 29.90 -34.61
CA TYR A 9 44.36 28.73 -33.82
C TYR A 9 42.85 28.72 -33.74
N SER A 10 42.21 27.78 -34.43
CA SER A 10 40.79 27.47 -34.26
C SER A 10 40.64 26.60 -33.04
N PHE A 11 40.05 27.15 -31.97
CA PHE A 11 39.70 26.39 -30.76
C PHE A 11 38.31 25.83 -30.95
N SER A 12 38.23 24.53 -31.34
CA SER A 12 36.97 23.80 -31.40
C SER A 12 36.61 23.36 -29.99
N ILE A 13 35.63 24.03 -29.36
CA ILE A 13 35.02 23.59 -28.10
C ILE A 13 34.01 22.53 -28.43
N LEU A 14 34.36 21.28 -28.15
CA LEU A 14 33.44 20.14 -28.23
C LEU A 14 32.53 20.12 -26.98
N PHE A 15 31.30 20.59 -27.13
CA PHE A 15 30.28 20.44 -26.09
C PHE A 15 29.80 18.97 -26.06
N LEU A 16 30.32 18.21 -25.11
CA LEU A 16 29.75 16.92 -24.77
C LEU A 16 28.46 17.17 -23.97
N PHE A 17 27.32 17.12 -24.64
CA PHE A 17 26.04 16.97 -23.96
C PHE A 17 25.97 15.58 -23.33
N GLY A 18 26.37 15.47 -22.07
CA GLY A 18 26.08 14.35 -21.24
C GLY A 18 24.56 14.30 -21.00
N SER A 19 23.85 13.43 -21.73
CA SER A 19 22.49 13.08 -21.37
C SER A 19 22.52 12.36 -20.04
N HIS A 20 22.33 13.09 -18.95
CA HIS A 20 21.98 12.50 -17.67
C HIS A 20 20.58 11.92 -17.82
N LEU A 21 20.51 10.59 -18.05
CA LEU A 21 19.29 9.85 -17.81
C LEU A 21 19.01 9.95 -16.30
N ILE A 22 18.13 10.89 -15.95
CA ILE A 22 17.53 10.89 -14.62
C ILE A 22 16.65 9.65 -14.59
N TYR A 23 17.20 8.57 -14.04
CA TYR A 23 16.40 7.42 -13.64
C TYR A 23 15.57 7.90 -12.45
N SER A 24 14.35 8.34 -12.72
CA SER A 24 13.34 8.47 -11.68
C SER A 24 13.10 7.05 -11.19
N GLN A 25 13.68 6.69 -10.07
CA GLN A 25 13.15 5.57 -9.30
C GLN A 25 11.76 6.03 -8.86
N GLU A 26 10.73 5.50 -9.50
CA GLU A 26 9.42 5.44 -8.88
C GLU A 26 9.61 4.63 -7.60
N THR A 27 9.82 5.32 -6.50
CA THR A 27 9.61 4.74 -5.19
C THR A 27 8.11 4.47 -5.13
N ASN A 28 7.72 3.23 -5.42
CA ASN A 28 6.39 2.74 -5.05
C ASN A 28 6.32 2.91 -3.53
N LEU A 29 5.77 4.04 -3.08
CA LEU A 29 5.44 4.27 -1.69
C LEU A 29 4.38 3.23 -1.32
N ARG A 30 4.82 2.13 -0.75
CA ARG A 30 3.90 1.11 -0.21
C ARG A 30 3.51 1.50 1.19
N SER A 31 2.28 1.25 1.54
CA SER A 31 1.83 1.33 2.92
C SER A 31 2.55 0.30 3.78
N GLU A 32 3.19 0.75 4.86
CA GLU A 32 3.89 -0.14 5.81
C GLU A 32 3.82 0.42 7.23
N PHE A 33 3.47 -0.44 8.19
CA PHE A 33 3.57 -0.20 9.61
C PHE A 33 4.74 -1.00 10.17
N ASP A 34 5.74 -0.33 10.76
CA ASP A 34 6.88 -1.01 11.39
C ASP A 34 6.67 -1.09 12.90
N PHE A 35 6.39 -2.29 13.39
CA PHE A 35 6.25 -2.64 14.79
C PHE A 35 7.32 -3.66 15.22
N SER A 36 8.44 -3.73 14.49
CA SER A 36 9.51 -4.69 14.80
C SER A 36 10.18 -4.47 16.15
N GLU A 37 10.11 -3.23 16.67
CA GLU A 37 10.69 -2.86 17.97
C GLU A 37 9.65 -2.92 19.13
N ILE A 38 8.40 -3.28 18.84
CA ILE A 38 7.34 -3.37 19.85
C ILE A 38 7.44 -4.69 20.62
N ASP A 39 7.50 -4.60 21.94
CA ASP A 39 7.45 -5.76 22.83
C ASP A 39 6.00 -6.16 23.14
N PHE A 40 5.38 -6.92 22.26
CA PHE A 40 4.01 -7.37 22.43
C PHE A 40 3.75 -8.28 23.62
N ALA A 41 4.79 -8.74 24.33
CA ALA A 41 4.60 -9.49 25.58
C ALA A 41 4.22 -8.55 26.74
N ASN A 42 4.64 -7.29 26.67
CA ASN A 42 4.36 -6.25 27.68
C ASN A 42 3.38 -5.19 27.19
N ASP A 43 3.33 -4.91 25.88
CA ASP A 43 2.39 -3.99 25.28
C ASP A 43 1.08 -4.69 24.94
N THR A 44 -0.03 -4.05 25.25
CA THR A 44 -1.35 -4.66 25.08
C THR A 44 -1.86 -4.61 23.65
N SER A 45 -1.65 -3.52 22.94
CA SER A 45 -2.12 -3.35 21.54
C SER A 45 -1.46 -2.18 20.85
N VAL A 46 -1.42 -2.25 19.52
CA VAL A 46 -1.08 -1.14 18.62
C VAL A 46 -2.21 -0.96 17.61
N THR A 47 -2.30 0.21 17.01
CA THR A 47 -3.32 0.50 16.00
C THR A 47 -2.71 0.56 14.62
N LEU A 48 -3.43 0.06 13.62
CA LEU A 48 -3.09 0.18 12.19
C LEU A 48 -3.77 1.43 11.59
N THR A 49 -3.66 2.56 12.29
CA THR A 49 -4.19 3.85 11.86
C THR A 49 -3.12 4.57 11.06
N GLY A 50 -3.39 4.88 9.80
CA GLY A 50 -2.42 5.50 8.91
C GLY A 50 -2.77 5.31 7.44
N GLU A 51 -1.78 5.49 6.58
CA GLU A 51 -1.95 5.34 5.14
C GLU A 51 -1.99 3.87 4.74
N TRP A 52 -2.98 3.54 3.91
CA TRP A 52 -3.16 2.22 3.29
C TRP A 52 -3.20 2.38 1.78
N GLU A 53 -2.75 1.39 1.05
CA GLU A 53 -2.99 1.26 -0.38
C GLU A 53 -4.49 1.06 -0.60
N PHE A 54 -5.11 1.90 -1.41
CA PHE A 54 -6.54 1.88 -1.70
C PHE A 54 -6.79 1.66 -3.19
N TYR A 55 -7.48 0.59 -3.50
CA TYR A 55 -7.82 0.16 -4.85
C TYR A 55 -9.31 0.30 -5.06
N TRP A 56 -9.74 1.43 -5.61
CA TRP A 56 -11.15 1.68 -5.89
C TRP A 56 -11.63 0.80 -7.04
N ASP A 57 -12.88 0.33 -6.96
CA ASP A 57 -13.55 -0.48 -7.99
C ASP A 57 -12.77 -1.77 -8.33
N THR A 58 -12.00 -2.28 -7.36
CA THR A 58 -11.12 -3.43 -7.51
C THR A 58 -11.23 -4.34 -6.30
N LEU A 59 -11.50 -5.63 -6.55
CA LEU A 59 -11.29 -6.69 -5.57
C LEU A 59 -10.02 -7.42 -5.99
N LEU A 60 -8.94 -7.21 -5.24
CA LEU A 60 -7.65 -7.86 -5.52
C LEU A 60 -7.77 -9.36 -5.29
N GLU A 61 -7.25 -10.12 -6.23
CA GLU A 61 -7.02 -11.55 -6.12
C GLU A 61 -5.53 -11.79 -5.82
N PRO A 62 -5.19 -12.92 -5.18
CA PRO A 62 -3.80 -13.34 -5.10
C PRO A 62 -3.19 -13.35 -6.51
N ASP A 63 -1.97 -12.89 -6.65
CA ASP A 63 -1.24 -12.74 -7.92
C ASP A 63 -1.70 -11.59 -8.85
N ASP A 64 -2.66 -10.77 -8.47
CA ASP A 64 -2.90 -9.53 -9.18
C ASP A 64 -1.63 -8.68 -9.16
N GLY A 65 -1.08 -8.42 -10.34
CA GLY A 65 0.17 -7.67 -10.51
C GLY A 65 0.09 -6.24 -9.98
N SER A 66 1.07 -5.44 -10.31
CA SER A 66 1.11 -4.02 -9.91
C SER A 66 -0.07 -3.25 -10.53
N LEU A 67 -1.12 -3.06 -9.76
CA LEU A 67 -2.27 -2.22 -10.10
C LEU A 67 -2.07 -0.81 -9.53
N ASN A 68 -2.72 0.17 -10.15
CA ASN A 68 -2.70 1.54 -9.64
C ASN A 68 -3.52 1.63 -8.36
N TYR A 69 -2.98 2.32 -7.36
CA TYR A 69 -3.65 2.62 -6.10
C TYR A 69 -3.38 4.06 -5.68
N SER A 70 -4.20 4.58 -4.78
CA SER A 70 -3.89 5.76 -3.98
C SER A 70 -3.48 5.35 -2.57
N LEU A 71 -2.79 6.24 -1.85
CA LEU A 71 -2.59 6.09 -0.40
C LEU A 71 -3.69 6.88 0.30
N GLU A 72 -4.48 6.18 1.11
CA GLU A 72 -5.60 6.78 1.82
C GLU A 72 -5.51 6.47 3.31
N TYR A 73 -5.93 7.42 4.14
CA TYR A 73 -5.81 7.33 5.58
C TYR A 73 -6.98 6.55 6.20
N LEU A 74 -6.69 5.47 6.92
CA LEU A 74 -7.66 4.70 7.68
C LEU A 74 -7.52 4.98 9.20
N PRO A 75 -8.63 4.98 9.98
CA PRO A 75 -10.02 4.80 9.52
C PRO A 75 -10.64 6.12 9.02
N GLU A 76 -11.22 6.10 7.85
CA GLU A 76 -11.97 7.22 7.28
C GLU A 76 -13.00 6.66 6.26
N PHE A 77 -14.01 7.44 5.94
CA PHE A 77 -14.94 7.06 4.87
C PHE A 77 -14.31 7.35 3.51
N TRP A 78 -14.34 6.40 2.61
CA TRP A 78 -13.73 6.54 1.27
C TRP A 78 -14.24 7.71 0.45
N LYS A 79 -15.49 8.18 0.67
CA LYS A 79 -16.00 9.41 0.05
C LYS A 79 -15.20 10.67 0.43
N ASN A 80 -14.39 10.62 1.49
CA ASN A 80 -13.54 11.71 1.94
C ASN A 80 -12.09 11.58 1.44
N TYR A 81 -11.77 10.51 0.68
CA TYR A 81 -10.41 10.25 0.23
C TYR A 81 -9.99 11.18 -0.90
N GLY A 82 -8.80 11.76 -0.74
CA GLY A 82 -8.08 12.53 -1.73
C GLY A 82 -8.89 13.62 -2.42
N VAL A 83 -8.53 13.87 -3.67
CA VAL A 83 -9.22 14.82 -4.56
C VAL A 83 -10.30 14.15 -5.42
N ASN A 84 -10.40 12.84 -5.35
CA ASN A 84 -11.38 12.06 -6.10
C ASN A 84 -12.67 11.93 -5.30
N GLU A 85 -13.79 12.29 -5.90
CA GLU A 85 -15.12 12.05 -5.33
C GLU A 85 -15.49 10.59 -5.58
N TYR A 86 -15.16 9.70 -4.64
CA TYR A 86 -15.62 8.32 -4.70
C TYR A 86 -17.12 8.25 -4.36
N SER A 87 -17.82 7.37 -5.05
CA SER A 87 -19.24 7.12 -4.75
C SER A 87 -19.41 6.65 -3.30
N ALA A 88 -20.52 7.01 -2.68
CA ALA A 88 -20.87 6.51 -1.34
C ALA A 88 -21.11 4.98 -1.32
N THR A 89 -21.34 4.40 -2.49
CA THR A 89 -21.55 2.96 -2.68
C THR A 89 -20.59 2.42 -3.72
N GLY A 90 -20.01 1.26 -3.46
CA GLY A 90 -19.03 0.63 -4.34
C GLY A 90 -18.32 -0.51 -3.64
N TYR A 91 -17.22 -0.92 -4.20
CA TYR A 91 -16.31 -1.89 -3.61
C TYR A 91 -14.86 -1.42 -3.78
N ALA A 92 -14.02 -1.87 -2.90
CA ALA A 92 -12.61 -1.50 -2.93
C ALA A 92 -11.79 -2.54 -2.17
N THR A 93 -10.49 -2.52 -2.41
CA THR A 93 -9.53 -3.24 -1.58
C THR A 93 -8.63 -2.26 -0.85
N PHE A 94 -8.36 -2.54 0.40
CA PHE A 94 -7.35 -1.89 1.22
C PHE A 94 -6.21 -2.87 1.46
N LYS A 95 -4.98 -2.41 1.33
CA LYS A 95 -3.81 -3.25 1.49
C LYS A 95 -2.73 -2.52 2.25
N THR A 96 -2.07 -3.22 3.18
CA THR A 96 -0.91 -2.70 3.89
C THR A 96 0.04 -3.82 4.28
N ARG A 97 1.26 -3.45 4.64
CA ARG A 97 2.25 -4.35 5.23
C ARG A 97 2.46 -4.01 6.68
N VAL A 98 2.62 -5.03 7.48
CA VAL A 98 2.96 -4.91 8.90
C VAL A 98 4.23 -5.66 9.16
N LYS A 99 5.29 -4.93 9.53
CA LYS A 99 6.56 -5.51 9.94
C LYS A 99 6.55 -5.74 11.44
N LEU A 100 6.90 -6.94 11.87
CA LEU A 100 6.82 -7.42 13.23
C LEU A 100 8.13 -8.08 13.64
N SER A 101 8.44 -8.10 14.95
CA SER A 101 9.53 -8.91 15.46
C SER A 101 9.27 -10.40 15.23
N ARG A 102 10.32 -11.17 14.96
CA ARG A 102 10.23 -12.64 14.87
C ARG A 102 9.88 -13.25 16.21
N ASP A 103 10.47 -12.72 17.28
CA ASP A 103 10.25 -13.15 18.66
C ASP A 103 9.04 -12.39 19.24
N ARG A 104 7.83 -12.83 18.87
CA ARG A 104 6.58 -12.25 19.36
C ARG A 104 5.62 -13.34 19.83
N PRO A 105 4.71 -13.03 20.75
CA PRO A 105 3.61 -13.92 21.07
C PRO A 105 2.67 -14.07 19.87
N ILE A 106 1.74 -15.01 19.95
CA ILE A 106 0.62 -15.10 19.01
C ILE A 106 -0.20 -13.82 19.13
N LEU A 107 -0.39 -13.13 18.02
CA LEU A 107 -1.16 -11.90 17.94
C LEU A 107 -2.57 -12.16 17.44
N ALA A 108 -3.46 -11.23 17.72
CA ALA A 108 -4.77 -11.18 17.11
C ALA A 108 -5.02 -9.79 16.51
N LEU A 109 -5.59 -9.77 15.30
CA LEU A 109 -6.07 -8.57 14.67
C LEU A 109 -7.51 -8.32 15.15
N GLN A 110 -7.74 -7.18 15.79
CA GLN A 110 -9.07 -6.71 16.12
C GLN A 110 -9.58 -5.84 14.97
N LEU A 111 -10.66 -6.26 14.35
CA LEU A 111 -11.37 -5.45 13.36
C LEU A 111 -12.42 -4.62 14.09
N GLY A 112 -12.42 -3.32 13.82
CA GLY A 112 -13.38 -2.39 14.38
C GLY A 112 -14.80 -2.58 13.84
N ASP A 113 -15.62 -1.57 13.98
CA ASP A 113 -17.02 -1.59 13.55
C ASP A 113 -17.15 -1.46 12.02
N ILE A 114 -16.96 -2.57 11.33
CA ILE A 114 -17.17 -2.64 9.88
C ILE A 114 -18.61 -3.09 9.63
N HIS A 115 -19.43 -2.18 9.06
CA HIS A 115 -20.84 -2.42 8.75
C HIS A 115 -21.08 -2.96 7.34
N ASN A 116 -20.03 -3.31 6.62
CA ASN A 116 -20.06 -3.82 5.25
C ASN A 116 -19.74 -5.31 5.20
N SER A 117 -19.94 -5.92 4.02
CA SER A 117 -19.32 -7.21 3.72
C SER A 117 -17.84 -7.03 3.41
N TYR A 118 -17.03 -7.96 3.87
CA TYR A 118 -15.59 -7.95 3.57
C TYR A 118 -14.97 -9.34 3.61
N ASN A 119 -13.89 -9.49 2.88
CA ASN A 119 -12.95 -10.59 3.01
C ASN A 119 -11.65 -10.03 3.57
N LEU A 120 -11.04 -10.73 4.51
CA LEU A 120 -9.75 -10.40 5.07
C LEU A 120 -8.75 -11.48 4.67
N PHE A 121 -7.67 -11.05 4.05
CA PHE A 121 -6.54 -11.92 3.73
C PHE A 121 -5.31 -11.51 4.55
N VAL A 122 -4.52 -12.50 4.91
CA VAL A 122 -3.19 -12.32 5.50
C VAL A 122 -2.22 -13.19 4.69
N ASN A 123 -1.22 -12.57 4.06
CA ASN A 123 -0.29 -13.25 3.15
C ASN A 123 -1.03 -14.11 2.13
N ASP A 124 -1.97 -13.54 1.40
CA ASP A 124 -2.82 -14.15 0.38
C ASP A 124 -3.76 -15.28 0.86
N LYS A 125 -3.71 -15.61 2.16
CA LYS A 125 -4.61 -16.60 2.77
C LYS A 125 -5.87 -15.92 3.27
N LEU A 126 -7.03 -16.33 2.79
CA LEU A 126 -8.33 -15.89 3.33
C LEU A 126 -8.46 -16.37 4.79
N VAL A 127 -8.42 -15.43 5.73
CA VAL A 127 -8.53 -15.72 7.18
C VAL A 127 -9.92 -15.41 7.74
N ARG A 128 -10.68 -14.54 7.06
CA ARG A 128 -12.05 -14.22 7.47
C ARG A 128 -12.89 -13.75 6.29
N SER A 129 -14.17 -14.15 6.29
CA SER A 129 -15.18 -13.60 5.39
C SER A 129 -16.42 -13.23 6.20
N VAL A 130 -16.95 -12.04 5.98
CA VAL A 130 -18.15 -11.52 6.65
C VAL A 130 -19.11 -10.96 5.60
N GLY A 131 -20.34 -11.47 5.63
CA GLY A 131 -21.31 -11.16 4.59
C GLY A 131 -20.99 -11.81 3.25
N ILE A 132 -21.46 -11.21 2.17
CA ILE A 132 -21.16 -11.63 0.79
C ILE A 132 -20.55 -10.44 0.06
N VAL A 133 -19.29 -10.59 -0.35
CA VAL A 133 -18.57 -9.57 -1.14
C VAL A 133 -18.79 -9.83 -2.61
N THR A 134 -19.26 -8.82 -3.33
CA THR A 134 -19.44 -8.87 -4.79
C THR A 134 -19.15 -7.51 -5.40
N LYS A 135 -18.96 -7.49 -6.72
CA LYS A 135 -18.79 -6.25 -7.51
C LYS A 135 -20.11 -5.53 -7.80
N SER A 136 -21.26 -6.07 -7.36
CA SER A 136 -22.56 -5.44 -7.55
C SER A 136 -23.25 -5.21 -6.20
N ILE A 137 -24.01 -4.12 -6.11
CA ILE A 137 -24.78 -3.78 -4.91
C ILE A 137 -25.83 -4.85 -4.62
N GLU A 138 -26.51 -5.35 -5.64
CA GLU A 138 -27.61 -6.32 -5.51
C GLU A 138 -27.12 -7.67 -4.97
N GLY A 139 -25.88 -8.04 -5.29
CA GLY A 139 -25.27 -9.30 -4.82
C GLY A 139 -24.60 -9.19 -3.47
N SER A 140 -24.28 -7.97 -3.03
CA SER A 140 -23.60 -7.76 -1.75
C SER A 140 -24.56 -7.91 -0.58
N VAL A 141 -24.14 -8.65 0.44
CA VAL A 141 -24.92 -8.83 1.67
C VAL A 141 -24.09 -8.35 2.84
N PRO A 142 -24.29 -7.12 3.31
CA PRO A 142 -23.56 -6.59 4.45
C PRO A 142 -23.92 -7.36 5.72
N LYS A 143 -22.93 -7.50 6.60
CA LYS A 143 -23.12 -8.11 7.91
C LYS A 143 -22.22 -7.40 8.91
N TRP A 144 -22.77 -7.10 10.08
CA TRP A 144 -22.00 -6.55 11.18
C TRP A 144 -21.72 -7.63 12.22
N VAL A 145 -20.45 -7.89 12.48
CA VAL A 145 -20.00 -8.83 13.52
C VAL A 145 -18.65 -8.34 14.04
N PRO A 146 -18.53 -8.02 15.33
CA PRO A 146 -17.23 -7.77 15.94
C PRO A 146 -16.30 -8.94 15.76
N GLN A 147 -15.06 -8.69 15.37
CA GLN A 147 -14.12 -9.76 15.01
C GLN A 147 -12.78 -9.63 15.69
N PHE A 148 -12.30 -10.76 16.20
CA PHE A 148 -10.90 -11.01 16.48
C PHE A 148 -10.42 -12.12 15.56
N VAL A 149 -9.31 -11.90 14.86
CA VAL A 149 -8.71 -12.88 13.98
C VAL A 149 -7.32 -13.19 14.51
N VAL A 150 -7.10 -14.43 14.91
CA VAL A 150 -5.79 -14.89 15.37
C VAL A 150 -4.85 -14.94 14.17
N LEU A 151 -3.68 -14.34 14.32
CA LEU A 151 -2.61 -14.34 13.32
C LEU A 151 -1.65 -15.48 13.65
N ASP A 152 -1.87 -16.62 13.03
CA ASP A 152 -1.04 -17.83 13.18
C ASP A 152 0.21 -17.82 12.30
N ASP A 153 0.36 -16.83 11.45
CA ASP A 153 1.52 -16.64 10.60
C ASP A 153 2.68 -16.02 11.40
N THR A 154 3.85 -16.64 11.32
CA THR A 154 5.07 -16.23 12.05
C THR A 154 6.02 -15.40 11.20
N SER A 155 5.64 -15.04 9.98
CA SER A 155 6.45 -14.17 9.10
C SER A 155 6.73 -12.82 9.76
N GLU A 156 7.90 -12.26 9.52
CA GLU A 156 8.26 -10.91 10.00
C GLU A 156 7.45 -9.82 9.29
N ILE A 157 7.01 -10.08 8.08
CA ILE A 157 6.15 -9.17 7.31
C ILE A 157 4.83 -9.88 7.06
N LEU A 158 3.75 -9.26 7.50
CA LEU A 158 2.38 -9.68 7.19
C LEU A 158 1.79 -8.69 6.20
N GLU A 159 1.31 -9.19 5.08
CA GLU A 159 0.51 -8.40 4.14
C GLU A 159 -0.96 -8.59 4.51
N ILE A 160 -1.64 -7.49 4.81
CA ILE A 160 -3.06 -7.47 5.20
C ILE A 160 -3.84 -6.83 4.06
N THR A 161 -4.78 -7.56 3.56
CA THR A 161 -5.64 -7.15 2.44
C THR A 161 -7.11 -7.36 2.78
#